data_735935049b661bd63829cc085fea73c7
#
_entry.id   735935049b661bd63829cc085fea73c7
#
_cell.length_a   1.000
_cell.length_b   1.000
_cell.length_c   1.000
_cell.angle_alpha   90.00
_cell.angle_beta   90.00
_cell.angle_gamma   90.00
#
_symmetry.space_group_name_H-M   'P 1'
#
loop_
_entity.id
_entity.type
_entity.pdbx_description
1 polymer ?
#
loop_
_entity_poly.entity_id
_entity_poly.type
_entity_poly.pdbx_seq_one_letter_code
_entity_poly.pdbx_strand_id
1 'polypeptide(L)'
;MGTEAPYLSGVFRFVARLHTLSRRGMRMALAGQPKCRYGMLQSLYNLIEQHGCDGAIYVSDIARQMHQPMPAISRGLRQMEQDGHIVRETDPKDRRKTLVRITPAGERARKANEQAMNDYFARIMARLTPEQLAQANAVKDALLAAIEAEN
;
A
#
# COMPACT_ATOMS: atom_id res chain seq x y z
N MET A 1 26.16 -26.85 -17.33
CA MET A 1 26.75 -25.64 -16.71
C MET A 1 26.03 -24.42 -17.29
N GLY A 2 25.01 -23.96 -16.59
CA GLY A 2 24.23 -22.80 -17.01
C GLY A 2 25.03 -21.54 -16.73
N THR A 3 25.27 -20.78 -17.77
CA THR A 3 25.84 -19.43 -17.67
C THR A 3 24.75 -18.55 -17.04
N GLU A 4 24.77 -18.37 -15.72
CA GLU A 4 23.96 -17.34 -15.08
C GLU A 4 24.39 -16.01 -15.69
N ALA A 5 23.48 -15.40 -16.44
CA ALA A 5 23.77 -14.13 -17.09
C ALA A 5 24.12 -13.10 -16.00
N PRO A 6 25.29 -12.45 -16.06
CA PRO A 6 25.73 -11.45 -15.05
C PRO A 6 24.71 -10.32 -14.85
N TYR A 7 23.85 -10.13 -15.82
CA TYR A 7 22.72 -9.20 -15.83
C TYR A 7 21.69 -9.52 -14.75
N LEU A 8 21.26 -10.78 -14.59
CA LEU A 8 20.23 -11.17 -13.61
C LEU A 8 20.67 -10.90 -12.17
N SER A 9 21.95 -11.17 -11.85
CA SER A 9 22.50 -10.87 -10.52
C SER A 9 22.54 -9.35 -10.23
N GLY A 10 22.76 -8.52 -11.27
CA GLY A 10 22.73 -7.07 -11.18
C GLY A 10 21.34 -6.52 -10.92
N VAL A 11 20.34 -7.00 -11.69
CA VAL A 11 18.93 -6.62 -11.52
C VAL A 11 18.42 -7.04 -10.15
N PHE A 12 18.68 -8.25 -9.71
CA PHE A 12 18.26 -8.72 -8.40
C PHE A 12 18.84 -7.87 -7.26
N ARG A 13 20.14 -7.55 -7.31
CA ARG A 13 20.79 -6.67 -6.33
C ARG A 13 20.20 -5.25 -6.35
N PHE A 14 19.90 -4.72 -7.54
CA PHE A 14 19.23 -3.42 -7.68
C PHE A 14 17.86 -3.42 -7.01
N VAL A 15 17.01 -4.40 -7.31
CA VAL A 15 15.65 -4.51 -6.72
C VAL A 15 15.73 -4.64 -5.20
N ALA A 16 16.62 -5.50 -4.68
CA ALA A 16 16.80 -5.68 -3.24
C ALA A 16 17.28 -4.39 -2.55
N ARG A 17 18.21 -3.67 -3.17
CA ARG A 17 18.71 -2.37 -2.66
C ARG A 17 17.64 -1.29 -2.72
N LEU A 18 16.91 -1.20 -3.82
CA LEU A 18 15.79 -0.27 -4.00
C LEU A 18 14.72 -0.51 -2.91
N HIS A 19 14.32 -1.77 -2.69
CA HIS A 19 13.37 -2.14 -1.65
C HIS A 19 13.85 -1.72 -0.25
N THR A 20 15.12 -1.99 0.09
CA THR A 20 15.69 -1.64 1.39
C THR A 20 15.73 -0.13 1.61
N LEU A 21 16.22 0.62 0.63
CA LEU A 21 16.32 2.08 0.70
C LEU A 21 14.93 2.73 0.75
N SER A 22 13.99 2.26 -0.07
CA SER A 22 12.61 2.76 -0.09
C SER A 22 11.93 2.54 1.27
N ARG A 23 12.03 1.35 1.86
CA ARG A 23 11.47 1.08 3.19
C ARG A 23 12.06 1.98 4.29
N ARG A 24 13.36 2.25 4.24
CA ARG A 24 14.03 3.15 5.19
C ARG A 24 13.52 4.59 5.00
N GLY A 25 13.50 5.08 3.76
CA GLY A 25 13.07 6.42 3.42
C GLY A 25 11.60 6.69 3.79
N MET A 26 10.70 5.77 3.45
CA MET A 26 9.28 5.84 3.83
C MET A 26 9.10 5.89 5.34
N ARG A 27 9.84 5.07 6.09
CA ARG A 27 9.81 5.07 7.56
C ARG A 27 10.26 6.40 8.14
N MET A 28 11.30 7.03 7.56
CA MET A 28 11.77 8.35 7.97
C MET A 28 10.76 9.44 7.61
N ALA A 29 10.14 9.38 6.44
CA ALA A 29 9.13 10.35 6.02
C ALA A 29 7.90 10.33 6.93
N LEU A 30 7.53 9.16 7.45
CA LEU A 30 6.38 8.97 8.33
C LEU A 30 6.71 9.14 9.83
N ALA A 31 7.96 9.40 10.21
CA ALA A 31 8.39 9.41 11.63
C ALA A 31 7.68 10.47 12.48
N GLY A 32 7.26 11.58 11.89
CA GLY A 32 6.54 12.67 12.58
C GLY A 32 5.02 12.63 12.40
N GLN A 33 4.49 11.61 11.72
CA GLN A 33 3.08 11.52 11.38
C GLN A 33 2.29 10.69 12.40
N PRO A 34 0.94 10.83 12.42
CA PRO A 34 0.10 9.98 13.25
C PRO A 34 0.42 8.50 13.02
N LYS A 35 0.66 7.79 14.13
CA LYS A 35 0.96 6.34 14.07
C LYS A 35 -0.26 5.62 13.50
N CYS A 36 -0.16 5.18 12.28
CA CYS A 36 -1.15 4.30 11.66
C CYS A 36 -0.45 3.25 10.82
N ARG A 37 -1.16 2.19 10.49
CA ARG A 37 -0.72 1.21 9.49
C ARG A 37 -0.97 1.79 8.10
N TYR A 38 -0.24 2.83 7.73
CA TYR A 38 -0.51 3.64 6.52
C TYR A 38 -0.78 2.78 5.29
N GLY A 39 0.08 1.82 4.99
CA GLY A 39 -0.11 0.97 3.81
C GLY A 39 -1.44 0.20 3.85
N MET A 40 -1.82 -0.35 5.01
CA MET A 40 -3.09 -1.06 5.15
C MET A 40 -4.29 -0.11 5.13
N LEU A 41 -4.17 1.06 5.76
CA LEU A 41 -5.23 2.07 5.76
C LEU A 41 -5.46 2.66 4.36
N GLN A 42 -4.38 2.90 3.61
CA GLN A 42 -4.46 3.35 2.21
C GLN A 42 -5.08 2.28 1.31
N SER A 43 -4.67 1.02 1.46
CA SER A 43 -5.28 -0.09 0.71
C SER A 43 -6.76 -0.24 1.04
N LEU A 44 -7.14 -0.13 2.32
CA LEU A 44 -8.54 -0.18 2.74
C LEU A 44 -9.36 0.96 2.13
N TYR A 45 -8.82 2.19 2.12
CA TYR A 45 -9.46 3.32 1.46
C TYR A 45 -9.71 3.03 -0.02
N ASN A 46 -8.70 2.59 -0.76
CA ASN A 46 -8.83 2.28 -2.18
C ASN A 46 -9.86 1.16 -2.44
N LEU A 47 -9.89 0.13 -1.58
CA LEU A 47 -10.86 -0.96 -1.70
C LEU A 47 -12.30 -0.50 -1.42
N ILE A 48 -12.50 0.40 -0.47
CA ILE A 48 -13.83 0.99 -0.19
C ILE A 48 -14.29 1.81 -1.38
N GLU A 49 -13.42 2.62 -1.99
CA GLU A 49 -13.75 3.41 -3.18
C GLU A 49 -14.09 2.53 -4.40
N GLN A 50 -13.40 1.41 -4.57
CA GLN A 50 -13.55 0.54 -5.76
C GLN A 50 -14.65 -0.52 -5.60
N HIS A 51 -14.82 -1.08 -4.41
CA HIS A 51 -15.63 -2.26 -4.14
C HIS A 51 -16.58 -2.11 -2.96
N GLY A 52 -16.54 -0.96 -2.26
CA GLY A 52 -17.39 -0.70 -1.11
C GLY A 52 -18.82 -0.31 -1.49
N CYS A 53 -19.69 -0.38 -0.49
CA CYS A 53 -21.05 0.12 -0.58
C CYS A 53 -21.30 1.04 0.63
N ASP A 54 -21.81 2.24 0.37
CA ASP A 54 -22.08 3.26 1.41
C ASP A 54 -20.87 3.56 2.32
N GLY A 55 -19.66 3.60 1.74
CA GLY A 55 -18.42 3.88 2.47
C GLY A 55 -17.97 2.74 3.40
N ALA A 56 -18.42 1.52 3.16
CA ALA A 56 -18.04 0.33 3.90
C ALA A 56 -17.66 -0.83 2.99
N ILE A 57 -16.89 -1.77 3.52
CA ILE A 57 -16.51 -3.01 2.81
C ILE A 57 -16.54 -4.20 3.78
N TYR A 58 -16.87 -5.39 3.29
CA TYR A 58 -16.83 -6.60 4.10
C TYR A 58 -15.40 -7.08 4.35
N VAL A 59 -15.16 -7.61 5.55
CA VAL A 59 -13.85 -8.18 5.92
C VAL A 59 -13.43 -9.30 4.97
N SER A 60 -14.39 -10.12 4.50
CA SER A 60 -14.17 -11.17 3.51
C SER A 60 -13.67 -10.62 2.17
N ASP A 61 -14.21 -9.48 1.75
CA ASP A 61 -13.83 -8.86 0.49
C ASP A 61 -12.44 -8.23 0.60
N ILE A 62 -12.11 -7.61 1.74
CA ILE A 62 -10.75 -7.13 2.01
C ILE A 62 -9.74 -8.27 1.90
N ALA A 63 -10.02 -9.42 2.53
CA ALA A 63 -9.11 -10.58 2.50
C ALA A 63 -8.92 -11.11 1.08
N ARG A 64 -10.00 -11.21 0.32
CA ARG A 64 -9.98 -11.66 -1.09
C ARG A 64 -9.19 -10.70 -1.97
N GLN A 65 -9.47 -9.41 -1.90
CA GLN A 65 -8.82 -8.40 -2.76
C GLN A 65 -7.34 -8.18 -2.40
N MET A 66 -6.98 -8.30 -1.13
CA MET A 66 -5.58 -8.19 -0.70
C MET A 66 -4.80 -9.51 -0.85
N HIS A 67 -5.42 -10.58 -1.31
CA HIS A 67 -4.81 -11.92 -1.39
C HIS A 67 -4.14 -12.35 -0.08
N GLN A 68 -4.78 -12.05 1.06
CA GLN A 68 -4.24 -12.29 2.39
C GLN A 68 -5.15 -13.22 3.21
N PRO A 69 -4.57 -14.10 4.03
CA PRO A 69 -5.37 -14.96 4.91
C PRO A 69 -6.22 -14.13 5.89
N MET A 70 -7.46 -14.55 6.13
CA MET A 70 -8.39 -13.92 7.08
C MET A 70 -7.78 -13.61 8.45
N PRO A 71 -6.96 -14.50 9.07
CA PRO A 71 -6.32 -14.20 10.35
C PRO A 71 -5.36 -13.01 10.30
N ALA A 72 -4.66 -12.80 9.18
CA ALA A 72 -3.75 -11.67 9.00
C ALA A 72 -4.52 -10.35 8.87
N ILE A 73 -5.57 -10.35 8.05
CA ILE A 73 -6.49 -9.20 7.90
C ILE A 73 -7.15 -8.87 9.24
N SER A 74 -7.70 -9.85 9.94
CA SER A 74 -8.37 -9.64 11.23
C SER A 74 -7.45 -9.03 12.29
N ARG A 75 -6.17 -9.44 12.36
CA ARG A 75 -5.18 -8.81 13.25
C ARG A 75 -4.90 -7.37 12.88
N GLY A 76 -4.73 -7.09 11.57
CA GLY A 76 -4.50 -5.74 11.07
C GLY A 76 -5.66 -4.80 11.38
N LEU A 77 -6.89 -5.24 11.10
CA LEU A 77 -8.10 -4.48 11.37
C LEU A 77 -8.32 -4.24 12.88
N ARG A 78 -8.06 -5.24 13.72
CA ARG A 78 -8.15 -5.07 15.18
C ARG A 78 -7.23 -3.96 15.69
N GLN A 79 -5.99 -3.91 15.20
CA GLN A 79 -5.07 -2.84 15.57
C GLN A 79 -5.55 -1.47 15.10
N MET A 80 -6.04 -1.37 13.86
CA MET A 80 -6.56 -0.10 13.33
C MET A 80 -7.81 0.37 14.06
N GLU A 81 -8.64 -0.55 14.55
CA GLU A 81 -9.80 -0.24 15.37
C GLU A 81 -9.40 0.24 16.77
N GLN A 82 -8.40 -0.40 17.40
CA GLN A 82 -7.82 0.04 18.68
C GLN A 82 -7.19 1.43 18.57
N ASP A 83 -6.58 1.74 17.42
CA ASP A 83 -6.00 3.04 17.12
C ASP A 83 -7.09 4.09 16.75
N GLY A 84 -8.36 3.70 16.67
CA GLY A 84 -9.48 4.58 16.36
C GLY A 84 -9.60 4.98 14.89
N HIS A 85 -8.88 4.33 13.99
CA HIS A 85 -8.85 4.68 12.58
C HIS A 85 -9.97 4.04 11.76
N ILE A 86 -10.54 2.95 12.25
CA ILE A 86 -11.69 2.27 11.66
C ILE A 86 -12.72 1.90 12.73
N VAL A 87 -13.92 1.58 12.29
CA VAL A 87 -14.92 0.87 13.07
C VAL A 87 -15.32 -0.40 12.34
N ARG A 88 -15.69 -1.43 13.12
CA ARG A 88 -16.25 -2.68 12.61
C ARG A 88 -17.66 -2.84 13.11
N GLU A 89 -18.56 -3.13 12.20
CA GLU A 89 -19.99 -3.26 12.48
C GLU A 89 -20.49 -4.60 11.95
N THR A 90 -21.38 -5.24 12.69
CA THR A 90 -22.07 -6.43 12.19
C THR A 90 -23.10 -5.99 11.15
N ASP A 91 -23.13 -6.67 9.99
CA ASP A 91 -24.14 -6.40 8.97
C ASP A 91 -25.56 -6.66 9.55
N PRO A 92 -26.46 -5.67 9.51
CA PRO A 92 -27.82 -5.84 10.00
C PRO A 92 -28.63 -6.90 9.24
N LYS A 93 -28.25 -7.18 7.98
CA LYS A 93 -28.92 -8.18 7.13
C LYS A 93 -28.33 -9.59 7.27
N ASP A 94 -27.03 -9.70 7.59
CA ASP A 94 -26.36 -10.99 7.80
C ASP A 94 -25.36 -10.89 8.95
N ARG A 95 -25.77 -11.33 10.14
CA ARG A 95 -24.97 -11.26 11.38
C ARG A 95 -23.64 -12.03 11.32
N ARG A 96 -23.43 -12.85 10.29
CA ARG A 96 -22.15 -13.55 10.07
C ARG A 96 -21.13 -12.70 9.35
N LYS A 97 -21.55 -11.56 8.81
CA LYS A 97 -20.68 -10.63 8.07
C LYS A 97 -20.33 -9.41 8.90
N THR A 98 -19.11 -8.95 8.75
CA THR A 98 -18.59 -7.73 9.40
C THR A 98 -18.24 -6.72 8.34
N LEU A 99 -18.78 -5.52 8.47
CA LEU A 99 -18.46 -4.34 7.69
C LEU A 99 -17.35 -3.54 8.36
N VAL A 100 -16.52 -2.88 7.55
CA VAL A 100 -15.45 -1.99 7.99
C VAL A 100 -15.65 -0.63 7.36
N ARG A 101 -15.55 0.42 8.18
CA ARG A 101 -15.57 1.84 7.76
C ARG A 101 -14.32 2.54 8.29
N ILE A 102 -13.82 3.51 7.52
CA ILE A 102 -12.77 4.42 7.99
C ILE A 102 -13.44 5.52 8.82
N THR A 103 -12.88 5.82 9.99
CA THR A 103 -13.37 6.92 10.83
C THR A 103 -12.85 8.27 10.34
N PRO A 104 -13.43 9.40 10.77
CA PRO A 104 -12.85 10.72 10.52
C PRO A 104 -11.41 10.86 11.03
N ALA A 105 -11.05 10.18 12.14
CA ALA A 105 -9.68 10.14 12.64
C ALA A 105 -8.76 9.34 11.71
N GLY A 106 -9.24 8.20 11.20
CA GLY A 106 -8.52 7.39 10.20
C GLY A 106 -8.27 8.17 8.91
N GLU A 107 -9.27 8.89 8.44
CA GLU A 107 -9.14 9.69 7.21
C GLU A 107 -8.14 10.85 7.40
N ARG A 108 -8.13 11.54 8.54
CA ARG A 108 -7.11 12.55 8.86
C ARG A 108 -5.70 11.94 8.90
N ALA A 109 -5.54 10.77 9.56
CA ALA A 109 -4.27 10.08 9.63
C ALA A 109 -3.79 9.63 8.24
N ARG A 110 -4.69 9.11 7.41
CA ARG A 110 -4.40 8.72 6.02
C ARG A 110 -3.88 9.90 5.21
N LYS A 111 -4.62 11.03 5.20
CA LYS A 111 -4.22 12.24 4.45
C LYS A 111 -2.90 12.83 4.91
N ALA A 112 -2.65 12.89 6.22
CA ALA A 112 -1.39 13.38 6.75
C ALA A 112 -0.19 12.51 6.33
N ASN A 113 -0.36 11.19 6.36
CA ASN A 113 0.67 10.25 5.91
C ASN A 113 0.86 10.30 4.38
N GLU A 114 -0.23 10.44 3.62
CA GLU A 114 -0.20 10.60 2.15
C GLU A 114 0.59 11.85 1.76
N GLN A 115 0.33 12.98 2.42
CA GLN A 115 1.07 14.23 2.18
C GLN A 115 2.57 14.05 2.48
N ALA A 116 2.92 13.46 3.61
CA ALA A 116 4.32 13.21 3.96
C ALA A 116 5.03 12.29 2.95
N MET A 117 4.32 11.30 2.41
CA MET A 117 4.84 10.42 1.36
C MET A 117 5.02 11.16 0.03
N ASN A 118 4.03 11.98 -0.36
CA ASN A 118 4.11 12.80 -1.57
C ASN A 118 5.30 13.78 -1.50
N ASP A 119 5.47 14.44 -0.36
CA ASP A 119 6.63 15.35 -0.13
C ASP A 119 7.96 14.59 -0.20
N TYR A 120 8.02 13.38 0.35
CA TYR A 120 9.21 12.54 0.27
C TYR A 120 9.54 12.16 -1.18
N PHE A 121 8.56 11.68 -1.95
CA PHE A 121 8.77 11.34 -3.35
C PHE A 121 9.07 12.56 -4.21
N ALA A 122 8.41 13.70 -3.98
CA ALA A 122 8.71 14.95 -4.68
C ALA A 122 10.18 15.36 -4.51
N ARG A 123 10.75 15.25 -3.29
CA ARG A 123 12.17 15.51 -3.04
C ARG A 123 13.11 14.54 -3.78
N ILE A 124 12.70 13.29 -3.95
CA ILE A 124 13.48 12.32 -4.75
C ILE A 124 13.43 12.68 -6.23
N MET A 125 12.22 12.93 -6.75
CA MET A 125 12.02 13.25 -8.16
C MET A 125 12.71 14.54 -8.56
N ALA A 126 12.76 15.55 -7.68
CA ALA A 126 13.46 16.81 -7.91
C ALA A 126 15.00 16.67 -8.07
N ARG A 127 15.56 15.48 -7.78
CA ARG A 127 16.98 15.19 -8.00
C ARG A 127 17.28 14.59 -9.36
N LEU A 128 16.26 14.31 -10.15
CA LEU A 128 16.36 13.72 -11.48
C LEU A 128 16.12 14.79 -12.55
N THR A 129 16.81 14.66 -13.69
CA THR A 129 16.51 15.52 -14.84
C THR A 129 15.20 15.10 -15.52
N PRO A 130 14.57 15.97 -16.32
CA PRO A 130 13.37 15.60 -17.08
C PRO A 130 13.58 14.35 -17.96
N GLU A 131 14.75 14.20 -18.57
CA GLU A 131 15.12 13.07 -19.41
C GLU A 131 15.21 11.78 -18.57
N GLN A 132 15.83 11.84 -17.39
CA GLN A 132 15.90 10.72 -16.46
C GLN A 132 14.53 10.30 -15.96
N LEU A 133 13.63 11.25 -15.70
CA LEU A 133 12.25 10.97 -15.31
C LEU A 133 11.48 10.28 -16.44
N ALA A 134 11.63 10.73 -17.68
CA ALA A 134 11.00 10.11 -18.84
C ALA A 134 11.49 8.67 -19.05
N GLN A 135 12.81 8.44 -18.96
CA GLN A 135 13.42 7.11 -19.05
C GLN A 135 12.93 6.18 -17.93
N ALA A 136 12.89 6.67 -16.68
CA ALA A 136 12.40 5.89 -15.54
C ALA A 136 10.93 5.49 -15.70
N ASN A 137 10.07 6.39 -16.21
CA ASN A 137 8.67 6.08 -16.47
C ASN A 137 8.53 5.03 -17.57
N ALA A 138 9.26 5.15 -18.68
CA ALA A 138 9.21 4.17 -19.76
C ALA A 138 9.64 2.77 -19.29
N VAL A 139 10.71 2.68 -18.50
CA VAL A 139 11.20 1.40 -17.93
C VAL A 139 10.19 0.83 -16.93
N LYS A 140 9.61 1.67 -16.07
CA LYS A 140 8.57 1.26 -15.11
C LYS A 140 7.37 0.63 -15.82
N ASP A 141 6.86 1.29 -16.83
CA ASP A 141 5.68 0.84 -17.57
C ASP A 141 5.96 -0.49 -18.32
N ALA A 142 7.13 -0.61 -18.95
CA ALA A 142 7.56 -1.83 -19.60
C ALA A 142 7.73 -3.01 -18.62
N LEU A 143 8.31 -2.76 -17.43
CA LEU A 143 8.48 -3.80 -16.39
C LEU A 143 7.13 -4.25 -15.83
N LEU A 144 6.21 -3.33 -15.56
CA LEU A 144 4.87 -3.69 -15.08
C LEU A 144 4.14 -4.56 -16.11
N ALA A 145 4.12 -4.14 -17.38
CA ALA A 145 3.49 -4.91 -18.46
C ALA A 145 4.12 -6.31 -18.61
N ALA A 146 5.45 -6.43 -18.49
CA ALA A 146 6.12 -7.72 -18.56
C ALA A 146 5.77 -8.63 -17.37
N ILE A 147 5.69 -8.09 -16.15
CA ILE A 147 5.32 -8.86 -14.95
C ILE A 147 3.84 -9.29 -15.03
N GLU A 148 2.95 -8.42 -15.49
CA GLU A 148 1.54 -8.74 -15.66
C GLU A 148 1.30 -9.85 -16.70
N ALA A 149 2.14 -9.92 -17.74
CA ALA A 149 2.06 -10.97 -18.76
C ALA A 149 2.50 -12.37 -18.24
N GLU A 150 3.24 -12.43 -17.12
CA GLU A 150 3.70 -13.70 -16.50
C GLU A 150 2.77 -14.20 -15.38
N ASN A 151 1.76 -13.39 -14.98
CA ASN A 151 0.81 -13.73 -13.90
C ASN A 151 -0.59 -14.00 -14.44
#